data_b4056aee56b0e1ca36ec4f2a5d86c73d
#
_entry.id   b4056aee56b0e1ca36ec4f2a5d86c73d
#
_cell.length_a   1.000
_cell.length_b   1.000
_cell.length_c   1.000
_cell.angle_alpha   90.00
_cell.angle_beta   90.00
_cell.angle_gamma   90.00
#
_symmetry.space_group_name_H-M   'P 1'
#
loop_
_entity.id
_entity.type
_entity.pdbx_description
1 polymer ?
#
loop_
_entity_poly.entity_id
_entity_poly.type
_entity_poly.pdbx_seq_one_letter_code
_entity_poly.pdbx_strand_id
1 'polypeptide(L)'
;MNQGLSVLIPTYNVLCVSLVEQLYAQLVASGIAFEIIVADDGSTQAAVIEGNRAITRFSGCQYIERKENVGRAAIRNFLVQKAQYESLLFIDSDMTMLSDQFISRYLACQSEGVIDGGIAVCPSPNEIGQLQHNLRYSYEKSLEPQHTAIQRQQRAYQHIHTANLWVPRSVMLENPFDERIRNYGYEDVLLGKQLHKQHIPILHIDNPMGFSTFETNEQFVAKTEEGLRTLYQFRSDLRGYSRLLTLVSGIHIPLIIWLIRLGHQLFSKAERRNLCSSHPSLIIFRLYRLGYYLSLGTK
;
A
#
# COMPACT_ATOMS: atom_id res chain seq x y z
N MET A 1 6.46 11.07 28.25
CA MET A 1 6.45 10.66 26.84
C MET A 1 6.20 11.91 26.02
N ASN A 2 6.97 12.14 24.94
CA ASN A 2 6.74 13.28 24.04
C ASN A 2 5.37 13.09 23.37
N GLN A 3 4.37 13.82 23.84
CA GLN A 3 3.05 13.82 23.21
C GLN A 3 3.15 14.59 21.89
N GLY A 4 3.09 13.87 20.78
CA GLY A 4 3.15 14.44 19.44
C GLY A 4 3.00 13.38 18.37
N LEU A 5 2.96 13.79 17.11
CA LEU A 5 2.74 12.94 15.94
C LEU A 5 3.90 13.06 14.95
N SER A 6 4.50 11.94 14.58
CA SER A 6 5.42 11.84 13.43
C SER A 6 4.67 11.32 12.22
N VAL A 7 4.50 12.14 11.18
CA VAL A 7 3.98 11.71 9.87
C VAL A 7 5.15 11.25 9.02
N LEU A 8 5.08 10.00 8.54
CA LEU A 8 6.16 9.29 7.86
C LEU A 8 5.78 9.00 6.41
N ILE A 9 6.48 9.62 5.48
CA ILE A 9 6.16 9.55 4.05
C ILE A 9 7.37 8.98 3.28
N PRO A 10 7.34 7.69 2.90
CA PRO A 10 8.32 7.15 1.96
C PRO A 10 8.00 7.66 0.55
N THR A 11 9.02 8.09 -0.21
CA THR A 11 8.83 8.53 -1.61
C THR A 11 9.88 7.95 -2.53
N TYR A 12 9.49 7.69 -3.78
CA TYR A 12 10.38 7.33 -4.88
C TYR A 12 9.80 7.82 -6.20
N ASN A 13 10.47 8.80 -6.83
CA ASN A 13 10.04 9.43 -8.09
C ASN A 13 8.60 10.01 -8.05
N VAL A 14 8.14 10.47 -6.88
CA VAL A 14 6.82 11.11 -6.69
C VAL A 14 7.00 12.50 -6.09
N LEU A 15 6.38 13.50 -6.70
CA LEU A 15 6.31 14.86 -6.17
C LEU A 15 5.18 14.92 -5.13
N CYS A 16 5.53 15.12 -3.85
CA CYS A 16 4.57 15.05 -2.74
C CYS A 16 4.43 16.35 -1.92
N VAL A 17 4.94 17.47 -2.43
CA VAL A 17 4.87 18.77 -1.74
C VAL A 17 3.43 19.15 -1.40
N SER A 18 2.49 19.00 -2.34
CA SER A 18 1.07 19.35 -2.11
C SER A 18 0.43 18.48 -1.03
N LEU A 19 0.77 17.18 -0.95
CA LEU A 19 0.34 16.31 0.14
C LEU A 19 0.87 16.81 1.49
N VAL A 20 2.15 17.16 1.54
CA VAL A 20 2.78 17.69 2.76
C VAL A 20 2.15 19.02 3.18
N GLU A 21 1.86 19.93 2.24
CA GLU A 21 1.16 21.21 2.52
C GLU A 21 -0.20 20.99 3.19
N GLN A 22 -1.00 20.08 2.66
CA GLN A 22 -2.33 19.76 3.19
C GLN A 22 -2.24 19.13 4.58
N LEU A 23 -1.31 18.20 4.80
CA LEU A 23 -1.06 17.59 6.10
C LEU A 23 -0.56 18.62 7.12
N TYR A 24 0.39 19.46 6.71
CA TYR A 24 0.93 20.53 7.54
C TYR A 24 -0.15 21.50 8.02
N ALA A 25 -1.04 21.93 7.11
CA ALA A 25 -2.14 22.84 7.47
C ALA A 25 -3.06 22.24 8.54
N GLN A 26 -3.42 20.96 8.42
CA GLN A 26 -4.26 20.29 9.42
C GLN A 26 -3.53 20.06 10.74
N LEU A 27 -2.23 19.73 10.70
CA LEU A 27 -1.41 19.54 11.90
C LEU A 27 -1.23 20.86 12.67
N VAL A 28 -0.96 21.95 12.00
CA VAL A 28 -0.90 23.29 12.62
C VAL A 28 -2.26 23.65 13.25
N ALA A 29 -3.36 23.42 12.53
CA ALA A 29 -4.70 23.71 13.04
C ALA A 29 -5.09 22.83 14.24
N SER A 30 -4.52 21.63 14.39
CA SER A 30 -4.78 20.73 15.50
C SER A 30 -4.11 21.16 16.81
N GLY A 31 -3.08 22.01 16.75
CA GLY A 31 -2.33 22.49 17.91
C GLY A 31 -1.46 21.46 18.63
N ILE A 32 -1.34 20.24 18.11
CA ILE A 32 -0.44 19.22 18.68
C ILE A 32 1.00 19.44 18.24
N ALA A 33 1.96 18.95 19.02
CA ALA A 33 3.34 18.86 18.56
C ALA A 33 3.45 17.83 17.41
N PHE A 34 4.17 18.14 16.34
CA PHE A 34 4.30 17.24 15.21
C PHE A 34 5.62 17.40 14.47
N GLU A 35 5.92 16.41 13.64
CA GLU A 35 6.89 16.47 12.56
C GLU A 35 6.34 15.74 11.33
N ILE A 36 6.82 16.13 10.14
CA ILE A 36 6.61 15.38 8.90
C ILE A 36 7.99 15.00 8.36
N ILE A 37 8.25 13.71 8.21
CA ILE A 37 9.51 13.20 7.67
C ILE A 37 9.21 12.53 6.33
N VAL A 38 9.69 13.15 5.26
CA VAL A 38 9.68 12.55 3.92
C VAL A 38 11.05 11.95 3.66
N ALA A 39 11.12 10.65 3.40
CA ALA A 39 12.35 9.97 3.03
C ALA A 39 12.29 9.51 1.57
N ASP A 40 13.19 10.05 0.78
CA ASP A 40 13.38 9.72 -0.63
C ASP A 40 14.24 8.46 -0.74
N ASP A 41 13.70 7.40 -1.30
CA ASP A 41 14.36 6.11 -1.45
C ASP A 41 15.24 6.04 -2.73
N GLY A 42 16.05 7.05 -2.94
CA GLY A 42 16.98 7.11 -4.07
C GLY A 42 16.29 7.41 -5.40
N SER A 43 15.42 8.42 -5.44
CA SER A 43 14.77 8.88 -6.68
C SER A 43 15.81 9.23 -7.75
N THR A 44 15.44 8.97 -9.01
CA THR A 44 16.31 9.19 -10.19
C THR A 44 15.89 10.40 -11.02
N GLN A 45 14.68 10.94 -10.76
CA GLN A 45 14.14 12.09 -11.48
C GLN A 45 14.55 13.40 -10.78
N ALA A 46 15.52 14.11 -11.33
CA ALA A 46 16.07 15.33 -10.74
C ALA A 46 15.00 16.41 -10.45
N ALA A 47 14.00 16.57 -11.34
CA ALA A 47 12.93 17.54 -11.15
C ALA A 47 12.04 17.20 -9.94
N VAL A 48 11.82 15.91 -9.65
CA VAL A 48 11.06 15.45 -8.48
C VAL A 48 11.85 15.73 -7.20
N ILE A 49 13.14 15.38 -7.19
CA ILE A 49 14.03 15.63 -6.03
C ILE A 49 14.05 17.13 -5.71
N GLU A 50 14.34 17.97 -6.72
CA GLU A 50 14.40 19.42 -6.54
C GLU A 50 13.06 20.00 -6.06
N GLY A 51 11.93 19.53 -6.64
CA GLY A 51 10.59 19.92 -6.21
C GLY A 51 10.33 19.57 -4.75
N ASN A 52 10.67 18.35 -4.32
CA ASN A 52 10.44 17.88 -2.95
C ASN A 52 11.33 18.59 -1.91
N ARG A 53 12.46 19.16 -2.27
CA ARG A 53 13.28 20.00 -1.36
C ARG A 53 12.48 21.18 -0.80
N ALA A 54 11.45 21.64 -1.51
CA ALA A 54 10.55 22.69 -1.02
C ALA A 54 9.83 22.32 0.29
N ILE A 55 9.74 21.03 0.65
CA ILE A 55 9.15 20.53 1.90
C ILE A 55 9.86 21.14 3.12
N THR A 56 11.16 21.37 3.05
CA THR A 56 11.96 21.93 4.16
C THR A 56 11.60 23.38 4.53
N ARG A 57 10.75 24.05 3.74
CA ARG A 57 10.24 25.40 4.07
C ARG A 57 9.20 25.37 5.21
N PHE A 58 8.57 24.22 5.44
CA PHE A 58 7.57 24.07 6.51
C PHE A 58 8.28 23.73 7.82
N SER A 59 7.97 24.46 8.87
CA SER A 59 8.55 24.21 10.20
C SER A 59 8.18 22.82 10.70
N GLY A 60 9.15 22.05 11.19
CA GLY A 60 8.93 20.67 11.62
C GLY A 60 8.83 19.66 10.47
N CYS A 61 9.09 20.05 9.21
CA CYS A 61 9.13 19.14 8.08
C CYS A 61 10.58 18.88 7.63
N GLN A 62 10.87 17.64 7.27
CA GLN A 62 12.17 17.18 6.81
C GLN A 62 12.03 16.44 5.48
N TYR A 63 12.97 16.66 4.56
CA TYR A 63 13.15 15.87 3.35
C TYR A 63 14.53 15.23 3.39
N ILE A 64 14.60 13.90 3.42
CA ILE A 64 15.83 13.12 3.57
C ILE A 64 16.09 12.38 2.27
N GLU A 65 17.13 12.77 1.54
CA GLU A 65 17.56 12.15 0.30
C GLU A 65 18.48 10.96 0.59
N ARG A 66 18.13 9.78 0.12
CA ARG A 66 18.99 8.60 0.17
C ARG A 66 19.65 8.38 -1.20
N LYS A 67 20.83 7.78 -1.19
CA LYS A 67 21.61 7.54 -2.41
C LYS A 67 21.09 6.34 -3.21
N GLU A 68 20.49 5.37 -2.56
CA GLU A 68 20.11 4.09 -3.15
C GLU A 68 18.69 3.71 -2.75
N ASN A 69 17.97 3.07 -3.67
CA ASN A 69 16.68 2.47 -3.40
C ASN A 69 16.88 1.18 -2.62
N VAL A 70 16.33 1.13 -1.41
CA VAL A 70 16.41 -0.03 -0.52
C VAL A 70 15.10 -0.80 -0.42
N GLY A 71 14.04 -0.28 -1.02
CA GLY A 71 12.72 -0.89 -1.08
C GLY A 71 11.79 -0.45 0.06
N ARG A 72 10.50 -0.76 -0.12
CA ARG A 72 9.39 -0.25 0.69
C ARG A 72 9.48 -0.60 2.18
N ALA A 73 9.93 -1.79 2.51
CA ALA A 73 10.09 -2.24 3.91
C ALA A 73 11.20 -1.46 4.61
N ALA A 74 12.39 -1.42 4.00
CA ALA A 74 13.57 -0.79 4.60
C ALA A 74 13.43 0.73 4.74
N ILE A 75 12.82 1.42 3.76
CA ILE A 75 12.59 2.87 3.88
C ILE A 75 11.60 3.21 4.99
N ARG A 76 10.54 2.40 5.19
CA ARG A 76 9.61 2.61 6.31
C ARG A 76 10.26 2.33 7.66
N ASN A 77 11.08 1.28 7.79
CA ASN A 77 11.87 1.04 9.00
C ASN A 77 12.83 2.19 9.29
N PHE A 78 13.50 2.72 8.27
CA PHE A 78 14.34 3.91 8.41
C PHE A 78 13.55 5.11 8.95
N LEU A 79 12.36 5.37 8.43
CA LEU A 79 11.48 6.45 8.90
C LEU A 79 11.10 6.27 10.38
N VAL A 80 10.77 5.05 10.83
CA VAL A 80 10.50 4.74 12.26
C VAL A 80 11.67 5.09 13.15
N GLN A 81 12.91 4.80 12.70
CA GLN A 81 14.12 5.13 13.46
C GLN A 81 14.35 6.64 13.56
N LYS A 82 13.94 7.42 12.56
CA LYS A 82 14.08 8.86 12.53
C LYS A 82 13.02 9.61 13.33
N ALA A 83 11.85 8.98 13.51
CA ALA A 83 10.73 9.57 14.21
C ALA A 83 11.05 9.86 15.69
N GLN A 84 10.64 11.05 16.18
CA GLN A 84 10.86 11.46 17.58
C GLN A 84 9.65 11.27 18.48
N TYR A 85 8.43 11.15 17.89
CA TYR A 85 7.21 11.00 18.66
C TYR A 85 6.77 9.54 18.74
N GLU A 86 5.97 9.21 19.77
CA GLU A 86 5.46 7.86 19.98
C GLU A 86 4.32 7.52 19.02
N SER A 87 3.52 8.49 18.58
CA SER A 87 2.50 8.26 17.56
C SER A 87 3.09 8.42 16.17
N LEU A 88 2.96 7.40 15.34
CA LEU A 88 3.38 7.43 13.94
C LEU A 88 2.17 7.37 13.03
N LEU A 89 2.21 8.13 11.93
CA LEU A 89 1.23 8.04 10.84
C LEU A 89 1.97 7.82 9.52
N PHE A 90 1.88 6.61 8.98
CA PHE A 90 2.39 6.31 7.64
C PHE A 90 1.40 6.77 6.57
N ILE A 91 1.92 7.46 5.55
CA ILE A 91 1.17 7.86 4.36
C ILE A 91 2.08 7.65 3.14
N ASP A 92 1.59 6.96 2.11
CA ASP A 92 2.34 6.83 0.86
C ASP A 92 2.31 8.17 0.09
N SER A 93 3.42 8.52 -0.58
CA SER A 93 3.62 9.83 -1.20
C SER A 93 2.72 10.12 -2.40
N ASP A 94 2.12 9.09 -3.00
CA ASP A 94 1.20 9.18 -4.15
C ASP A 94 -0.30 9.27 -3.73
N MET A 95 -0.55 9.47 -2.43
CA MET A 95 -1.90 9.60 -1.89
C MET A 95 -2.41 11.04 -1.96
N THR A 96 -3.73 11.17 -1.99
CA THR A 96 -4.46 12.44 -1.98
C THR A 96 -5.35 12.53 -0.75
N MET A 97 -5.34 13.68 -0.08
CA MET A 97 -6.21 13.92 1.06
C MET A 97 -7.67 14.14 0.60
N LEU A 98 -8.62 13.44 1.23
CA LEU A 98 -10.05 13.51 0.88
C LEU A 98 -10.88 14.30 1.89
N SER A 99 -10.31 14.72 3.01
CA SER A 99 -11.05 15.40 4.08
C SER A 99 -10.18 16.41 4.82
N ASP A 100 -10.76 17.58 5.07
CA ASP A 100 -10.15 18.61 5.93
C ASP A 100 -10.14 18.21 7.42
N GLN A 101 -10.78 17.11 7.77
CA GLN A 101 -10.83 16.54 9.12
C GLN A 101 -9.95 15.30 9.27
N PHE A 102 -9.03 15.04 8.33
CA PHE A 102 -8.26 13.80 8.30
C PHE A 102 -7.44 13.59 9.59
N ILE A 103 -6.68 14.58 10.01
CA ILE A 103 -5.89 14.53 11.26
C ILE A 103 -6.78 14.51 12.50
N SER A 104 -7.81 15.36 12.57
CA SER A 104 -8.69 15.43 13.73
C SER A 104 -9.46 14.13 13.99
N ARG A 105 -9.83 13.39 12.93
CA ARG A 105 -10.46 12.06 13.07
C ARG A 105 -9.53 11.05 13.72
N TYR A 106 -8.24 11.05 13.39
CA TYR A 106 -7.26 10.20 14.07
C TYR A 106 -7.08 10.59 15.53
N LEU A 107 -6.97 11.89 15.82
CA LEU A 107 -6.81 12.39 17.18
C LEU A 107 -8.04 12.11 18.07
N ALA A 108 -9.22 12.02 17.48
CA ALA A 108 -10.45 11.65 18.18
C ALA A 108 -10.55 10.15 18.49
N CYS A 109 -9.74 9.31 17.84
CA CYS A 109 -9.76 7.87 18.07
C CYS A 109 -9.04 7.53 19.38
N GLN A 110 -9.73 6.77 20.23
CA GLN A 110 -9.14 6.19 21.43
C GLN A 110 -8.76 4.74 21.16
N SER A 111 -7.52 4.51 20.76
CA SER A 111 -6.99 3.16 20.53
C SER A 111 -5.57 3.08 21.08
N GLU A 112 -5.29 2.04 21.83
CA GLU A 112 -3.93 1.71 22.31
C GLU A 112 -3.11 0.95 21.26
N GLY A 113 -3.74 0.57 20.13
CA GLY A 113 -3.14 -0.22 19.07
C GLY A 113 -2.98 0.55 17.77
N VAL A 114 -3.09 -0.20 16.68
CA VAL A 114 -2.99 0.30 15.32
C VAL A 114 -4.34 0.82 14.83
N ILE A 115 -4.36 1.92 14.08
CA ILE A 115 -5.57 2.43 13.43
C ILE A 115 -5.32 2.50 11.92
N ASP A 116 -6.15 1.81 11.14
CA ASP A 116 -6.11 1.84 9.69
C ASP A 116 -7.26 2.72 9.15
N GLY A 117 -6.91 3.83 8.51
CA GLY A 117 -7.89 4.77 7.93
C GLY A 117 -8.50 4.29 6.62
N GLY A 118 -7.85 3.35 5.95
CA GLY A 118 -8.25 2.84 4.64
C GLY A 118 -7.80 3.71 3.47
N ILE A 119 -8.08 3.20 2.28
CA ILE A 119 -7.81 3.86 1.01
C ILE A 119 -9.08 3.91 0.16
N ALA A 120 -9.18 4.91 -0.72
CA ALA A 120 -10.28 5.06 -1.65
C ALA A 120 -9.78 5.39 -3.06
N VAL A 121 -10.50 4.92 -4.05
CA VAL A 121 -10.27 5.27 -5.45
C VAL A 121 -10.83 6.67 -5.70
N CYS A 122 -9.97 7.63 -6.04
CA CYS A 122 -10.32 9.03 -6.19
C CYS A 122 -9.73 9.63 -7.48
N PRO A 123 -10.22 9.22 -8.68
CA PRO A 123 -9.77 9.84 -9.92
C PRO A 123 -10.26 11.27 -10.01
N SER A 124 -9.54 12.13 -10.73
CA SER A 124 -10.06 13.44 -11.06
C SER A 124 -11.31 13.30 -11.96
N PRO A 125 -12.32 14.20 -11.81
CA PRO A 125 -13.54 14.13 -12.61
C PRO A 125 -13.31 14.09 -14.12
N ASN A 126 -12.25 14.75 -14.59
CA ASN A 126 -11.90 14.83 -16.00
C ASN A 126 -11.27 13.52 -16.55
N GLU A 127 -10.79 12.65 -15.68
CA GLU A 127 -10.13 11.38 -16.06
C GLU A 127 -11.07 10.18 -16.04
N ILE A 128 -12.23 10.25 -15.38
CA ILE A 128 -13.16 9.13 -15.18
C ILE A 128 -13.51 8.45 -16.51
N GLY A 129 -13.76 9.24 -17.58
CA GLY A 129 -14.09 8.70 -18.89
C GLY A 129 -12.96 7.87 -19.53
N GLN A 130 -11.72 8.28 -19.31
CA GLN A 130 -10.53 7.58 -19.83
C GLN A 130 -10.19 6.34 -19.00
N LEU A 131 -10.46 6.39 -17.70
CA LEU A 131 -10.16 5.32 -16.76
C LEU A 131 -11.08 4.10 -16.89
N GLN A 132 -12.20 4.19 -17.62
CA GLN A 132 -13.07 3.03 -17.91
C GLN A 132 -12.32 1.89 -18.62
N HIS A 133 -11.24 2.21 -19.32
CA HIS A 133 -10.37 1.27 -20.01
C HIS A 133 -9.09 0.94 -19.25
N ASN A 134 -8.95 1.45 -18.02
CA ASN A 134 -7.80 1.16 -17.18
C ASN A 134 -8.08 -0.05 -16.28
N LEU A 135 -7.22 -1.07 -16.39
CA LEU A 135 -7.38 -2.33 -15.65
C LEU A 135 -7.27 -2.15 -14.14
N ARG A 136 -6.31 -1.32 -13.67
CA ARG A 136 -6.16 -1.04 -12.24
C ARG A 136 -7.38 -0.33 -11.68
N TYR A 137 -7.83 0.72 -12.33
CA TYR A 137 -9.04 1.44 -11.93
C TYR A 137 -10.24 0.51 -11.82
N SER A 138 -10.50 -0.28 -12.88
CA SER A 138 -11.62 -1.22 -12.92
C SER A 138 -11.52 -2.28 -11.82
N TYR A 139 -10.30 -2.78 -11.55
CA TYR A 139 -10.06 -3.76 -10.50
C TYR A 139 -10.31 -3.17 -9.11
N GLU A 140 -9.71 -2.03 -8.78
CA GLU A 140 -9.86 -1.37 -7.47
C GLU A 140 -11.32 -0.93 -7.23
N LYS A 141 -11.97 -0.38 -8.27
CA LYS A 141 -13.39 -0.01 -8.20
C LYS A 141 -14.29 -1.24 -7.91
N SER A 142 -13.95 -2.40 -8.45
CA SER A 142 -14.67 -3.66 -8.16
C SER A 142 -14.53 -4.14 -6.71
N LEU A 143 -13.51 -3.67 -5.99
CA LEU A 143 -13.24 -4.02 -4.59
C LEU A 143 -13.76 -2.97 -3.59
N GLU A 144 -14.15 -1.80 -4.06
CA GLU A 144 -14.58 -0.67 -3.22
C GLU A 144 -15.62 -1.04 -2.14
N PRO A 145 -16.65 -1.89 -2.40
CA PRO A 145 -17.58 -2.31 -1.37
C PRO A 145 -16.94 -3.07 -0.20
N GLN A 146 -15.73 -3.63 -0.40
CA GLN A 146 -14.98 -4.35 0.62
C GLN A 146 -14.03 -3.44 1.41
N HIS A 147 -13.89 -2.18 1.01
CA HIS A 147 -12.95 -1.22 1.61
C HIS A 147 -13.56 -0.35 2.72
N THR A 148 -14.83 -0.53 3.08
CA THR A 148 -15.43 0.15 4.25
C THR A 148 -14.78 -0.34 5.55
N ALA A 149 -14.72 0.49 6.58
CA ALA A 149 -14.14 0.12 7.88
C ALA A 149 -14.79 -1.13 8.46
N ILE A 150 -16.13 -1.26 8.35
CA ILE A 150 -16.89 -2.43 8.81
C ILE A 150 -16.41 -3.72 8.13
N GLN A 151 -16.22 -3.69 6.81
CA GLN A 151 -15.77 -4.87 6.05
C GLN A 151 -14.31 -5.21 6.34
N ARG A 152 -13.45 -4.20 6.47
CA ARG A 152 -12.03 -4.38 6.83
C ARG A 152 -11.89 -4.95 8.25
N GLN A 153 -12.71 -4.49 9.20
CA GLN A 153 -12.67 -4.95 10.59
C GLN A 153 -12.98 -6.45 10.74
N GLN A 154 -13.79 -7.05 9.86
CA GLN A 154 -14.09 -8.50 9.89
C GLN A 154 -12.84 -9.38 9.74
N ARG A 155 -11.79 -8.84 9.09
CA ARG A 155 -10.49 -9.49 8.90
C ARG A 155 -9.37 -8.49 9.15
N ALA A 156 -9.35 -7.89 10.32
CA ALA A 156 -8.56 -6.72 10.67
C ALA A 156 -7.08 -6.84 10.25
N TYR A 157 -6.46 -7.96 10.53
CA TYR A 157 -5.04 -8.19 10.26
C TYR A 157 -4.71 -8.49 8.79
N GLN A 158 -5.72 -8.74 7.94
CA GLN A 158 -5.53 -9.05 6.52
C GLN A 158 -5.82 -7.85 5.61
N HIS A 159 -6.30 -6.75 6.17
CA HIS A 159 -6.74 -5.55 5.47
C HIS A 159 -6.01 -4.29 5.94
N ILE A 160 -4.73 -4.42 6.30
CA ILE A 160 -3.89 -3.29 6.67
C ILE A 160 -3.40 -2.58 5.40
N HIS A 161 -3.45 -1.25 5.42
CA HIS A 161 -2.94 -0.39 4.35
C HIS A 161 -1.87 0.54 4.91
N THR A 162 -0.61 0.22 4.70
CA THR A 162 0.51 1.07 5.16
C THR A 162 0.52 2.46 4.49
N ALA A 163 -0.27 2.65 3.45
CA ALA A 163 -0.48 3.93 2.80
C ALA A 163 -1.33 4.92 3.65
N ASN A 164 -1.96 4.44 4.75
CA ASN A 164 -2.76 5.26 5.66
C ASN A 164 -2.91 4.55 7.02
N LEU A 165 -1.82 4.50 7.80
CA LEU A 165 -1.74 3.68 9.00
C LEU A 165 -1.19 4.49 10.18
N TRP A 166 -1.99 4.64 11.23
CA TRP A 166 -1.56 5.15 12.52
C TRP A 166 -1.10 3.99 13.43
N VAL A 167 0.08 4.11 14.02
CA VAL A 167 0.65 3.05 14.85
C VAL A 167 1.59 3.61 15.92
N PRO A 168 1.62 3.06 17.15
CA PRO A 168 2.63 3.42 18.15
C PRO A 168 4.05 3.08 17.64
N ARG A 169 5.00 3.96 17.90
CA ARG A 169 6.40 3.78 17.52
C ARG A 169 7.02 2.55 18.19
N SER A 170 6.71 2.33 19.47
CA SER A 170 7.11 1.14 20.22
C SER A 170 6.68 -0.15 19.50
N VAL A 171 5.42 -0.21 19.00
CA VAL A 171 4.92 -1.34 18.23
C VAL A 171 5.76 -1.58 16.97
N MET A 172 6.11 -0.52 16.23
CA MET A 172 6.91 -0.67 15.01
C MET A 172 8.38 -1.02 15.26
N LEU A 173 8.94 -0.60 16.39
CA LEU A 173 10.30 -0.99 16.79
C LEU A 173 10.39 -2.48 17.14
N GLU A 174 9.33 -3.03 17.75
CA GLU A 174 9.22 -4.46 18.06
C GLU A 174 8.77 -5.31 16.86
N ASN A 175 8.06 -4.71 15.92
CA ASN A 175 7.52 -5.36 14.71
C ASN A 175 7.95 -4.62 13.44
N PRO A 176 9.25 -4.58 13.11
CA PRO A 176 9.71 -3.93 11.89
C PRO A 176 9.16 -4.63 10.65
N PHE A 177 9.01 -3.87 9.57
CA PHE A 177 8.74 -4.45 8.26
C PHE A 177 9.84 -5.46 7.88
N ASP A 178 9.44 -6.54 7.23
CA ASP A 178 10.39 -7.58 6.80
C ASP A 178 11.19 -7.12 5.56
N GLU A 179 12.43 -6.72 5.77
CA GLU A 179 13.32 -6.20 4.73
C GLU A 179 13.77 -7.25 3.71
N ARG A 180 13.45 -8.54 3.91
CA ARG A 180 13.62 -9.57 2.88
C ARG A 180 12.69 -9.31 1.69
N ILE A 181 11.56 -8.59 1.91
CA ILE A 181 10.67 -8.12 0.85
C ILE A 181 11.24 -6.84 0.25
N ARG A 182 12.04 -7.01 -0.79
CA ARG A 182 12.61 -5.89 -1.56
C ARG A 182 11.72 -5.48 -2.74
N ASN A 183 10.99 -6.44 -3.30
CA ASN A 183 10.10 -6.26 -4.44
C ASN A 183 8.70 -5.80 -3.99
N TYR A 184 7.86 -5.49 -4.95
CA TYR A 184 6.50 -5.00 -4.70
C TYR A 184 5.61 -6.04 -4.02
N GLY A 185 4.93 -5.60 -2.95
CA GLY A 185 3.74 -6.23 -2.35
C GLY A 185 4.00 -7.16 -1.17
N TYR A 186 2.97 -7.30 -0.35
CA TYR A 186 2.86 -8.18 0.82
C TYR A 186 3.65 -7.78 2.07
N GLU A 187 4.36 -6.66 2.08
CA GLU A 187 5.01 -6.13 3.29
C GLU A 187 3.97 -5.76 4.38
N ASP A 188 2.84 -5.22 3.95
CA ASP A 188 1.68 -4.89 4.79
C ASP A 188 0.99 -6.14 5.34
N VAL A 189 0.81 -7.17 4.51
CA VAL A 189 0.20 -8.44 4.92
C VAL A 189 1.08 -9.17 5.95
N LEU A 190 2.40 -9.14 5.79
CA LEU A 190 3.32 -9.71 6.78
C LEU A 190 3.31 -8.93 8.09
N LEU A 191 3.26 -7.59 8.03
CA LEU A 191 3.08 -6.77 9.23
C LEU A 191 1.80 -7.16 9.95
N GLY A 192 0.67 -7.28 9.24
CA GLY A 192 -0.60 -7.72 9.82
C GLY A 192 -0.51 -9.07 10.52
N LYS A 193 0.22 -10.01 9.93
CA LYS A 193 0.47 -11.32 10.57
C LYS A 193 1.30 -11.20 11.84
N GLN A 194 2.33 -10.34 11.88
CA GLN A 194 3.15 -10.09 13.07
C GLN A 194 2.30 -9.50 14.19
N LEU A 195 1.52 -8.45 13.90
CA LEU A 195 0.62 -7.81 14.85
C LEU A 195 -0.43 -8.80 15.40
N HIS A 196 -0.97 -9.68 14.55
CA HIS A 196 -1.91 -10.73 14.99
C HIS A 196 -1.27 -11.70 15.96
N LYS A 197 -0.04 -12.14 15.70
CA LYS A 197 0.69 -13.06 16.59
C LYS A 197 0.97 -12.47 17.97
N GLN A 198 1.13 -11.15 18.04
CA GLN A 198 1.37 -10.42 19.28
C GLN A 198 0.08 -9.89 19.92
N HIS A 199 -1.10 -10.22 19.35
CA HIS A 199 -2.40 -9.76 19.81
C HIS A 199 -2.53 -8.23 19.91
N ILE A 200 -1.80 -7.49 19.05
CA ILE A 200 -1.89 -6.04 18.99
C ILE A 200 -3.20 -5.68 18.28
N PRO A 201 -4.12 -4.93 18.91
CA PRO A 201 -5.41 -4.63 18.34
C PRO A 201 -5.28 -3.69 17.13
N ILE A 202 -6.13 -3.92 16.12
CA ILE A 202 -6.26 -3.05 14.94
C ILE A 202 -7.69 -2.55 14.85
N LEU A 203 -7.83 -1.22 14.87
CA LEU A 203 -9.09 -0.51 14.65
C LEU A 203 -9.14 0.00 13.22
N HIS A 204 -10.14 -0.40 12.45
CA HIS A 204 -10.41 0.19 11.13
C HIS A 204 -11.43 1.31 11.26
N ILE A 205 -11.10 2.46 10.68
CA ILE A 205 -11.98 3.64 10.63
C ILE A 205 -12.22 4.09 9.20
N ASP A 206 -13.32 4.79 8.96
CA ASP A 206 -13.58 5.42 7.65
C ASP A 206 -12.94 6.82 7.61
N ASN A 207 -11.63 6.82 7.42
CA ASN A 207 -10.80 8.02 7.24
C ASN A 207 -9.83 7.83 6.07
N PRO A 208 -10.35 7.54 4.86
CA PRO A 208 -9.52 7.10 3.75
C PRO A 208 -8.65 8.22 3.18
N MET A 209 -7.45 7.82 2.73
CA MET A 209 -6.68 8.56 1.74
C MET A 209 -7.07 8.12 0.34
N GLY A 210 -7.14 9.06 -0.60
CA GLY A 210 -7.42 8.79 -2.00
C GLY A 210 -6.16 8.45 -2.78
N PHE A 211 -6.27 7.56 -3.76
CA PHE A 211 -5.28 7.48 -4.81
C PHE A 211 -5.92 7.81 -6.17
N SER A 212 -5.24 8.66 -6.93
CA SER A 212 -5.72 9.21 -8.19
C SER A 212 -4.85 8.81 -9.38
N THR A 213 -3.66 8.29 -9.14
CA THR A 213 -2.71 7.92 -10.21
C THR A 213 -2.86 6.46 -10.57
N PHE A 214 -3.15 6.21 -11.85
CA PHE A 214 -3.32 4.87 -12.38
C PHE A 214 -2.25 4.61 -13.44
N GLU A 215 -1.46 3.58 -13.21
CA GLU A 215 -0.48 3.11 -14.18
C GLU A 215 -1.16 2.63 -15.47
N THR A 216 -0.39 2.53 -16.57
CA THR A 216 -0.89 1.87 -17.79
C THR A 216 -1.23 0.41 -17.51
N ASN A 217 -2.05 -0.19 -18.36
CA ASN A 217 -2.43 -1.59 -18.21
C ASN A 217 -1.20 -2.52 -18.22
N GLU A 218 -0.19 -2.23 -19.06
CA GLU A 218 1.07 -2.96 -19.14
C GLU A 218 1.86 -2.88 -17.82
N GLN A 219 1.97 -1.67 -17.25
CA GLN A 219 2.67 -1.45 -15.99
C GLN A 219 1.96 -2.15 -14.84
N PHE A 220 0.63 -2.09 -14.80
CA PHE A 220 -0.15 -2.76 -13.76
C PHE A 220 -0.05 -4.29 -13.85
N VAL A 221 -0.06 -4.87 -15.05
CA VAL A 221 0.15 -6.31 -15.25
C VAL A 221 1.56 -6.71 -14.80
N ALA A 222 2.60 -5.95 -15.18
CA ALA A 222 3.98 -6.23 -14.76
C ALA A 222 4.15 -6.16 -13.23
N LYS A 223 3.57 -5.15 -12.60
CA LYS A 223 3.54 -4.97 -11.14
C LYS A 223 2.78 -6.11 -10.44
N THR A 224 1.68 -6.58 -11.05
CA THR A 224 0.94 -7.75 -10.56
C THR A 224 1.79 -9.02 -10.62
N GLU A 225 2.48 -9.24 -11.72
CA GLU A 225 3.40 -10.39 -11.89
C GLU A 225 4.54 -10.35 -10.85
N GLU A 226 5.10 -9.17 -10.59
CA GLU A 226 6.11 -8.97 -9.55
C GLU A 226 5.55 -9.34 -8.17
N GLY A 227 4.39 -8.81 -7.79
CA GLY A 227 3.73 -9.16 -6.53
C GLY A 227 3.41 -10.65 -6.41
N LEU A 228 3.03 -11.33 -7.51
CA LEU A 228 2.80 -12.78 -7.50
C LEU A 228 4.09 -13.57 -7.30
N ARG A 229 5.24 -13.10 -7.82
CA ARG A 229 6.55 -13.71 -7.52
C ARG A 229 6.93 -13.54 -6.05
N THR A 230 6.70 -12.34 -5.49
CA THR A 230 6.88 -12.08 -4.05
C THR A 230 6.00 -13.01 -3.23
N LEU A 231 4.71 -13.13 -3.59
CA LEU A 231 3.79 -14.07 -2.92
C LEU A 231 4.28 -15.52 -2.96
N TYR A 232 4.81 -15.96 -4.10
CA TYR A 232 5.32 -17.31 -4.25
C TYR A 232 6.58 -17.53 -3.39
N GLN A 233 7.49 -16.57 -3.36
CA GLN A 233 8.70 -16.60 -2.55
C GLN A 233 8.37 -16.72 -1.05
N PHE A 234 7.41 -15.92 -0.58
CA PHE A 234 7.01 -15.85 0.83
C PHE A 234 5.74 -16.67 1.15
N ARG A 235 5.37 -17.65 0.32
CA ARG A 235 4.11 -18.40 0.45
C ARG A 235 3.93 -19.11 1.79
N SER A 236 5.01 -19.58 2.41
CA SER A 236 5.00 -20.18 3.75
C SER A 236 4.67 -19.14 4.82
N ASP A 237 5.25 -17.96 4.70
CA ASP A 237 5.05 -16.86 5.65
C ASP A 237 3.65 -16.25 5.52
N LEU A 238 3.11 -16.17 4.29
CA LEU A 238 1.83 -15.56 3.96
C LEU A 238 0.63 -16.51 4.02
N ARG A 239 0.84 -17.78 4.37
CA ARG A 239 -0.23 -18.78 4.46
C ARG A 239 -1.29 -18.35 5.48
N GLY A 240 -2.57 -18.39 5.06
CA GLY A 240 -3.71 -17.97 5.86
C GLY A 240 -3.99 -16.46 5.84
N TYR A 241 -3.09 -15.65 5.27
CA TYR A 241 -3.26 -14.19 5.17
C TYR A 241 -3.46 -13.69 3.74
N SER A 242 -3.01 -14.43 2.72
CA SER A 242 -3.27 -14.11 1.31
C SER A 242 -4.52 -14.83 0.79
N ARG A 243 -5.46 -14.06 0.19
CA ARG A 243 -6.67 -14.62 -0.45
C ARG A 243 -6.32 -15.61 -1.57
N LEU A 244 -5.30 -15.31 -2.37
CA LEU A 244 -4.87 -16.19 -3.45
C LEU A 244 -4.31 -17.51 -2.92
N LEU A 245 -3.48 -17.47 -1.86
CA LEU A 245 -2.98 -18.68 -1.23
C LEU A 245 -4.11 -19.52 -0.61
N THR A 246 -5.08 -18.88 0.03
CA THR A 246 -6.26 -19.55 0.58
C THR A 246 -7.07 -20.23 -0.53
N LEU A 247 -7.28 -19.53 -1.66
CA LEU A 247 -7.95 -20.11 -2.83
C LEU A 247 -7.19 -21.33 -3.37
N VAL A 248 -5.89 -21.21 -3.57
CA VAL A 248 -5.05 -22.29 -4.11
C VAL A 248 -5.01 -23.49 -3.15
N SER A 249 -4.91 -23.24 -1.84
CA SER A 249 -4.91 -24.33 -0.84
C SER A 249 -6.28 -25.04 -0.73
N GLY A 250 -7.36 -24.39 -1.14
CA GLY A 250 -8.71 -24.98 -1.24
C GLY A 250 -8.94 -25.86 -2.48
N ILE A 251 -8.01 -25.83 -3.44
CA ILE A 251 -8.12 -26.70 -4.64
C ILE A 251 -7.46 -28.04 -4.31
N HIS A 252 -8.25 -29.00 -3.86
CA HIS A 252 -7.74 -30.33 -3.45
C HIS A 252 -7.58 -31.31 -4.63
N ILE A 253 -8.05 -30.97 -5.83
CA ILE A 253 -8.04 -31.85 -7.01
C ILE A 253 -6.83 -31.50 -7.88
N PRO A 254 -5.79 -32.35 -7.96
CA PRO A 254 -4.56 -32.06 -8.75
C PRO A 254 -4.84 -31.81 -10.24
N LEU A 255 -5.85 -32.50 -10.79
CA LEU A 255 -6.29 -32.34 -12.19
C LEU A 255 -6.73 -30.90 -12.49
N ILE A 256 -7.46 -30.25 -11.54
CA ILE A 256 -7.90 -28.85 -11.70
C ILE A 256 -6.68 -27.92 -11.75
N ILE A 257 -5.72 -28.11 -10.84
CA ILE A 257 -4.48 -27.32 -10.83
C ILE A 257 -3.73 -27.50 -12.16
N TRP A 258 -3.62 -28.75 -12.62
CA TRP A 258 -2.98 -29.06 -13.91
C TRP A 258 -3.69 -28.40 -15.09
N LEU A 259 -5.02 -28.45 -15.15
CA LEU A 259 -5.81 -27.82 -16.20
C LEU A 259 -5.65 -26.29 -16.22
N ILE A 260 -5.65 -25.65 -15.04
CA ILE A 260 -5.43 -24.19 -14.94
C ILE A 260 -4.02 -23.82 -15.44
N ARG A 261 -3.00 -24.60 -15.05
CA ARG A 261 -1.61 -24.41 -15.52
C ARG A 261 -1.51 -24.57 -17.05
N LEU A 262 -2.05 -25.65 -17.58
CA LEU A 262 -2.04 -25.92 -19.01
C LEU A 262 -2.75 -24.81 -19.78
N GLY A 263 -3.94 -24.39 -19.32
CA GLY A 263 -4.68 -23.28 -19.91
C GLY A 263 -3.85 -21.98 -19.93
N HIS A 264 -3.23 -21.63 -18.80
CA HIS A 264 -2.36 -20.46 -18.74
C HIS A 264 -1.13 -20.59 -19.66
N GLN A 265 -0.48 -21.77 -19.74
CA GLN A 265 0.65 -21.98 -20.64
C GLN A 265 0.26 -21.80 -22.11
N LEU A 266 -0.91 -22.27 -22.50
CA LEU A 266 -1.40 -22.16 -23.89
C LEU A 266 -1.87 -20.75 -24.24
N PHE A 267 -2.51 -20.06 -23.30
CA PHE A 267 -3.21 -18.80 -23.56
C PHE A 267 -2.56 -17.55 -22.92
N SER A 268 -1.44 -17.69 -22.18
CA SER A 268 -0.82 -16.57 -21.45
C SER A 268 -0.53 -15.33 -22.31
N LYS A 269 -0.11 -15.54 -23.57
CA LYS A 269 0.12 -14.44 -24.52
C LYS A 269 -1.18 -13.73 -24.91
N ALA A 270 -2.27 -14.49 -25.11
CA ALA A 270 -3.58 -13.96 -25.44
C ALA A 270 -4.21 -13.26 -24.24
N GLU A 271 -4.11 -13.86 -23.05
CA GLU A 271 -4.53 -13.26 -21.79
C GLU A 271 -3.82 -11.91 -21.58
N ARG A 272 -2.49 -11.88 -21.65
CA ARG A 272 -1.69 -10.66 -21.46
C ARG A 272 -2.04 -9.59 -22.53
N ARG A 273 -2.25 -9.99 -23.79
CA ARG A 273 -2.70 -9.07 -24.86
C ARG A 273 -4.06 -8.44 -24.51
N ASN A 274 -5.02 -9.21 -24.01
CA ASN A 274 -6.30 -8.67 -23.56
C ASN A 274 -6.10 -7.68 -22.39
N LEU A 275 -5.32 -8.07 -21.38
CA LEU A 275 -5.10 -7.23 -20.19
C LEU A 275 -4.39 -5.91 -20.50
N CYS A 276 -3.52 -5.90 -21.51
CA CYS A 276 -2.81 -4.70 -21.97
C CYS A 276 -3.58 -3.92 -23.07
N SER A 277 -4.78 -4.36 -23.43
CA SER A 277 -5.58 -3.69 -24.45
C SER A 277 -6.38 -2.51 -23.91
N SER A 278 -7.09 -1.81 -24.81
CA SER A 278 -8.03 -0.76 -24.46
C SER A 278 -9.34 -1.28 -23.80
N HIS A 279 -9.57 -2.60 -23.78
CA HIS A 279 -10.75 -3.21 -23.18
C HIS A 279 -10.36 -4.43 -22.32
N PRO A 280 -9.64 -4.22 -21.20
CA PRO A 280 -9.20 -5.32 -20.35
C PRO A 280 -10.35 -5.98 -19.62
N SER A 281 -10.33 -7.31 -19.52
CA SER A 281 -11.36 -8.08 -18.80
C SER A 281 -10.90 -8.42 -17.40
N LEU A 282 -11.69 -8.05 -16.36
CA LEU A 282 -11.44 -8.44 -14.98
C LEU A 282 -11.51 -9.95 -14.75
N ILE A 283 -12.31 -10.67 -15.53
CA ILE A 283 -12.39 -12.15 -15.46
C ILE A 283 -11.06 -12.73 -15.91
N ILE A 284 -10.56 -12.29 -17.08
CA ILE A 284 -9.25 -12.73 -17.60
C ILE A 284 -8.15 -12.34 -16.60
N PHE A 285 -8.21 -11.16 -15.98
CA PHE A 285 -7.23 -10.74 -14.98
C PHE A 285 -7.19 -11.68 -13.76
N ARG A 286 -8.36 -12.09 -13.24
CA ARG A 286 -8.43 -13.04 -12.12
C ARG A 286 -7.88 -14.42 -12.50
N LEU A 287 -8.20 -14.91 -13.69
CA LEU A 287 -7.67 -16.18 -14.21
C LEU A 287 -6.16 -16.10 -14.47
N TYR A 288 -5.70 -15.01 -15.08
CA TYR A 288 -4.29 -14.74 -15.31
C TYR A 288 -3.46 -14.78 -14.03
N ARG A 289 -3.91 -14.08 -12.98
CA ARG A 289 -3.24 -14.08 -11.67
C ARG A 289 -3.13 -15.49 -11.08
N LEU A 290 -4.18 -16.27 -11.15
CA LEU A 290 -4.20 -17.65 -10.65
C LEU A 290 -3.27 -18.54 -11.48
N GLY A 291 -3.38 -18.52 -12.80
CA GLY A 291 -2.56 -19.29 -13.72
C GLY A 291 -1.08 -18.95 -13.62
N TYR A 292 -0.75 -17.65 -13.60
CA TYR A 292 0.62 -17.17 -13.44
C TYR A 292 1.23 -17.65 -12.10
N TYR A 293 0.52 -17.47 -10.99
CA TYR A 293 0.98 -17.94 -9.68
C TYR A 293 1.25 -19.45 -9.68
N LEU A 294 0.31 -20.25 -10.19
CA LEU A 294 0.47 -21.70 -10.24
C LEU A 294 1.61 -22.15 -11.15
N SER A 295 1.96 -21.37 -12.19
CA SER A 295 3.07 -21.66 -13.09
C SER A 295 4.46 -21.44 -12.46
N LEU A 296 4.56 -20.60 -11.40
CA LEU A 296 5.84 -20.35 -10.70
C LEU A 296 6.41 -21.60 -10.01
N GLY A 297 5.57 -22.59 -9.69
CA GLY A 297 5.98 -23.83 -9.02
C GLY A 297 6.50 -24.93 -9.96
N THR A 298 6.63 -24.65 -11.26
CA THR A 298 7.06 -25.63 -12.28
C THR A 298 8.45 -25.35 -12.85
N LYS A 299 9.15 -24.36 -12.34
CA LYS A 299 10.53 -24.03 -12.73
C LYS A 299 11.52 -24.59 -11.74
#